data_b64349e46551224f03a9800cd735bc64
#
_entry.id   b64349e46551224f03a9800cd735bc64
#
_cell.length_a   1.000
_cell.length_b   1.000
_cell.length_c   1.000
_cell.angle_alpha   90.00
_cell.angle_beta   90.00
_cell.angle_gamma   90.00
#
_symmetry.space_group_name_H-M   'P 1'
#
loop_
_entity.id
_entity.type
_entity.pdbx_description
1 polymer ?
#
loop_
_entity_poly.entity_id
_entity_poly.type
_entity_poly.pdbx_seq_one_letter_code
_entity_poly.pdbx_strand_id
1 'polypeptide(L)'
;MAVNETDSDDQLSRTAVSRSQKTRLVTRTSKRRRWMKTLTPWFFISPFIIIFSVFTAFPLLFSAYLSFQEWNPVAGLSSMQFVGFENYRTAIDDPWMWKSLYNTAWLALVSGVPQHLIAIPVAYLLVNAIRGGLRQIYTATFFVPFITSTVAISLIFYTIYSGNTGILNQWLLVISKWPVFSFFLGWVEEAMPIRWLSSSDLIKPSIAFVVIWKYTGFNIVIYSAGFLTVSKELFDAGKVDGCNAWQQFWHIALPMIRPFAFFAITLTIIGNLQMFEEPFVLTSGNSGGVGQSGLTASYYLYLVGWEWLEMGAAAALSWVLFLFIAIVTAVHFYFNGKKGMGGDL
;
A
#
# COMPACT_ATOMS: atom_id res chain seq x y z
N MET A 1 -45.12 -11.62 85.88
CA MET A 1 -43.93 -11.80 85.05
C MET A 1 -44.38 -11.71 83.62
N ALA A 2 -44.45 -10.48 83.07
CA ALA A 2 -44.81 -10.26 81.66
C ALA A 2 -43.67 -9.35 81.13
N VAL A 3 -42.74 -9.95 80.43
CA VAL A 3 -41.53 -9.31 79.87
C VAL A 3 -41.57 -9.39 78.36
N ASN A 4 -41.67 -8.25 77.69
CA ASN A 4 -41.10 -7.90 76.41
C ASN A 4 -41.28 -8.80 75.19
N GLU A 5 -42.43 -8.90 74.58
CA GLU A 5 -42.60 -9.32 73.18
C GLU A 5 -42.61 -8.13 72.19
N THR A 6 -42.83 -6.90 72.66
CA THR A 6 -42.95 -5.70 71.79
C THR A 6 -41.60 -5.15 71.26
N ASP A 7 -40.48 -5.48 71.88
CA ASP A 7 -39.16 -4.93 71.49
C ASP A 7 -38.48 -5.79 70.38
N SER A 8 -38.86 -7.08 70.25
CA SER A 8 -38.33 -7.93 69.19
C SER A 8 -38.94 -7.68 67.80
N ASP A 9 -40.21 -7.30 67.74
CA ASP A 9 -40.87 -7.05 66.46
C ASP A 9 -40.46 -5.68 65.84
N ASP A 10 -40.13 -4.65 66.72
CA ASP A 10 -39.66 -3.37 66.22
C ASP A 10 -38.21 -3.45 65.73
N GLN A 11 -37.35 -4.30 66.33
CA GLN A 11 -36.04 -4.57 65.81
C GLN A 11 -36.01 -5.36 64.49
N LEU A 12 -36.90 -6.32 64.32
CA LEU A 12 -37.06 -7.08 63.06
C LEU A 12 -37.58 -6.19 61.95
N SER A 13 -38.53 -5.31 62.21
CA SER A 13 -39.04 -4.34 61.22
C SER A 13 -37.99 -3.32 60.77
N ARG A 14 -37.18 -2.79 61.68
CA ARG A 14 -36.07 -1.87 61.37
C ARG A 14 -34.93 -2.55 60.54
N THR A 15 -34.62 -3.79 60.87
CA THR A 15 -33.62 -4.57 60.09
C THR A 15 -34.13 -4.98 58.70
N ALA A 16 -35.42 -5.25 58.54
CA ALA A 16 -36.04 -5.55 57.25
C ALA A 16 -36.08 -4.31 56.34
N VAL A 17 -36.45 -3.13 56.90
CA VAL A 17 -36.46 -1.87 56.16
C VAL A 17 -35.01 -1.46 55.74
N SER A 18 -34.05 -1.60 56.64
CA SER A 18 -32.62 -1.32 56.35
C SER A 18 -32.07 -2.27 55.24
N ARG A 19 -32.41 -3.54 55.29
CA ARG A 19 -32.02 -4.49 54.22
C ARG A 19 -32.67 -4.14 52.86
N SER A 20 -33.95 -3.78 52.84
CA SER A 20 -34.69 -3.38 51.63
C SER A 20 -34.10 -2.12 51.00
N GLN A 21 -33.73 -1.11 51.82
CA GLN A 21 -33.09 0.12 51.37
C GLN A 21 -31.67 -0.13 50.83
N LYS A 22 -30.85 -0.96 51.52
CA LYS A 22 -29.53 -1.37 51.03
C LYS A 22 -29.61 -2.12 49.71
N THR A 23 -30.57 -3.01 49.57
CA THR A 23 -30.76 -3.79 48.31
C THR A 23 -31.20 -2.90 47.15
N ARG A 24 -32.05 -1.91 47.37
CA ARG A 24 -32.46 -0.92 46.35
C ARG A 24 -31.30 0.01 45.95
N LEU A 25 -30.46 0.45 46.90
CA LEU A 25 -29.28 1.26 46.61
C LEU A 25 -28.20 0.47 45.81
N VAL A 26 -27.97 -0.76 46.18
CA VAL A 26 -27.03 -1.64 45.48
C VAL A 26 -27.47 -1.97 44.03
N THR A 27 -28.77 -2.17 43.80
CA THR A 27 -29.29 -2.40 42.44
C THR A 27 -29.21 -1.16 41.57
N ARG A 28 -29.46 0.05 42.15
CA ARG A 28 -29.41 1.32 41.39
C ARG A 28 -27.97 1.72 41.03
N THR A 29 -27.02 1.51 41.94
CA THR A 29 -25.60 1.73 41.66
C THR A 29 -25.01 0.69 40.69
N SER A 30 -25.50 -0.52 40.71
CA SER A 30 -25.04 -1.57 39.75
C SER A 30 -25.49 -1.27 38.33
N LYS A 31 -26.73 -0.83 38.11
CA LYS A 31 -27.23 -0.40 36.78
C LYS A 31 -26.42 0.77 36.22
N ARG A 32 -26.25 1.86 37.01
CA ARG A 32 -25.46 3.03 36.57
C ARG A 32 -24.00 2.68 36.29
N ARG A 33 -23.38 1.85 37.11
CA ARG A 33 -22.01 1.37 36.93
C ARG A 33 -21.88 0.46 35.71
N ARG A 34 -22.91 -0.33 35.39
CA ARG A 34 -22.97 -1.18 34.21
C ARG A 34 -23.09 -0.33 32.95
N TRP A 35 -23.96 0.69 32.94
CA TRP A 35 -24.10 1.64 31.84
C TRP A 35 -22.80 2.44 31.61
N MET A 36 -22.19 2.94 32.68
CA MET A 36 -20.89 3.63 32.53
C MET A 36 -19.80 2.71 31.99
N LYS A 37 -19.70 1.47 32.43
CA LYS A 37 -18.76 0.48 31.89
C LYS A 37 -18.98 0.21 30.40
N THR A 38 -20.23 0.25 29.93
CA THR A 38 -20.55 0.05 28.52
C THR A 38 -20.31 1.31 27.69
N LEU A 39 -20.56 2.51 28.23
CA LEU A 39 -20.39 3.78 27.52
C LEU A 39 -18.96 4.30 27.52
N THR A 40 -18.17 3.97 28.55
CA THR A 40 -16.77 4.44 28.67
C THR A 40 -15.91 4.07 27.45
N PRO A 41 -15.92 2.84 26.92
CA PRO A 41 -15.16 2.52 25.70
C PRO A 41 -15.59 3.36 24.49
N TRP A 42 -16.90 3.54 24.32
CA TRP A 42 -17.45 4.36 23.22
C TRP A 42 -17.04 5.83 23.30
N PHE A 43 -16.98 6.38 24.52
CA PHE A 43 -16.50 7.74 24.73
C PHE A 43 -15.03 7.92 24.34
N PHE A 44 -14.17 6.94 24.69
CA PHE A 44 -12.75 6.98 24.30
C PHE A 44 -12.52 6.76 22.80
N ILE A 45 -13.37 5.96 22.16
CA ILE A 45 -13.28 5.68 20.71
C ILE A 45 -13.98 6.76 19.89
N SER A 46 -14.91 7.53 20.48
CA SER A 46 -15.75 8.50 19.75
C SER A 46 -14.96 9.55 18.95
N PRO A 47 -13.82 10.12 19.40
CA PRO A 47 -13.06 11.06 18.57
C PRO A 47 -12.59 10.42 17.27
N PHE A 48 -12.09 9.17 17.34
CA PHE A 48 -11.70 8.41 16.16
C PHE A 48 -12.91 8.14 15.24
N ILE A 49 -14.03 7.66 15.81
CA ILE A 49 -15.24 7.35 15.01
C ILE A 49 -15.75 8.60 14.30
N ILE A 50 -15.77 9.75 14.96
CA ILE A 50 -16.23 11.02 14.38
C ILE A 50 -15.32 11.41 13.21
N ILE A 51 -13.99 11.44 13.42
CA ILE A 51 -13.03 11.79 12.38
C ILE A 51 -13.11 10.80 11.21
N PHE A 52 -13.15 9.51 11.49
CA PHE A 52 -13.30 8.47 10.48
C PHE A 52 -14.60 8.62 9.68
N SER A 53 -15.71 8.87 10.36
CA SER A 53 -17.02 9.01 9.70
C SER A 53 -17.06 10.22 8.77
N VAL A 54 -16.50 11.36 9.19
CA VAL A 54 -16.53 12.61 8.42
C VAL A 54 -15.52 12.59 7.28
N PHE A 55 -14.29 12.12 7.53
CA PHE A 55 -13.19 12.25 6.56
C PHE A 55 -12.90 10.99 5.75
N THR A 56 -13.46 9.84 6.13
CA THR A 56 -13.25 8.59 5.41
C THR A 56 -14.56 7.96 4.93
N ALA A 57 -15.48 7.67 5.85
CA ALA A 57 -16.71 6.96 5.51
C ALA A 57 -17.63 7.81 4.64
N PHE A 58 -17.84 9.11 4.99
CA PHE A 58 -18.70 9.98 4.20
C PHE A 58 -18.18 10.20 2.77
N PRO A 59 -16.91 10.58 2.51
CA PRO A 59 -16.41 10.72 1.14
C PRO A 59 -16.47 9.42 0.34
N LEU A 60 -16.21 8.28 0.98
CA LEU A 60 -16.32 6.97 0.32
C LEU A 60 -17.75 6.66 -0.11
N LEU A 61 -18.72 6.84 0.78
CA LEU A 61 -20.15 6.63 0.46
C LEU A 61 -20.64 7.66 -0.56
N PHE A 62 -20.18 8.90 -0.46
CA PHE A 62 -20.52 9.95 -1.41
C PHE A 62 -19.93 9.65 -2.80
N SER A 63 -18.70 9.15 -2.89
CA SER A 63 -18.12 8.66 -4.14
C SER A 63 -18.93 7.51 -4.75
N ALA A 64 -19.42 6.57 -3.92
CA ALA A 64 -20.31 5.50 -4.39
C ALA A 64 -21.62 6.07 -4.93
N TYR A 65 -22.21 7.07 -4.28
CA TYR A 65 -23.40 7.76 -4.77
C TYR A 65 -23.11 8.51 -6.07
N LEU A 66 -21.99 9.24 -6.17
CA LEU A 66 -21.57 9.98 -7.36
C LEU A 66 -21.38 9.08 -8.58
N SER A 67 -20.95 7.84 -8.41
CA SER A 67 -20.74 6.92 -9.51
C SER A 67 -22.00 6.63 -10.34
N PHE A 68 -23.19 6.88 -9.76
CA PHE A 68 -24.49 6.76 -10.44
C PHE A 68 -25.06 8.11 -10.90
N GLN A 69 -24.28 9.19 -10.79
CA GLN A 69 -24.70 10.55 -11.16
C GLN A 69 -23.87 11.04 -12.34
N GLU A 70 -24.49 11.79 -13.24
CA GLU A 70 -23.78 12.71 -14.13
C GLU A 70 -23.63 14.03 -13.40
N TRP A 71 -22.39 14.46 -13.17
CA TRP A 71 -22.13 15.70 -12.45
C TRP A 71 -20.83 16.36 -12.87
N ASN A 72 -20.97 17.64 -13.23
CA ASN A 72 -19.86 18.57 -13.43
C ASN A 72 -19.87 19.59 -12.28
N PRO A 73 -18.81 19.68 -11.47
CA PRO A 73 -18.78 20.55 -10.28
C PRO A 73 -18.89 22.04 -10.61
N VAL A 74 -18.48 22.47 -11.81
CA VAL A 74 -18.56 23.88 -12.24
C VAL A 74 -20.03 24.30 -12.42
N ALA A 75 -20.90 23.38 -12.81
CA ALA A 75 -22.34 23.66 -12.96
C ALA A 75 -23.11 23.68 -11.62
N GLY A 76 -22.42 23.42 -10.50
CA GLY A 76 -22.99 23.42 -9.16
C GLY A 76 -23.69 22.10 -8.79
N LEU A 77 -24.12 21.98 -7.52
CA LEU A 77 -24.74 20.75 -7.02
C LEU A 77 -26.13 20.48 -7.62
N SER A 78 -26.84 21.51 -8.06
CA SER A 78 -28.16 21.39 -8.68
C SER A 78 -28.14 20.77 -10.07
N SER A 79 -26.98 20.67 -10.71
CA SER A 79 -26.82 20.04 -12.04
C SER A 79 -26.66 18.52 -11.95
N MET A 80 -26.57 17.95 -10.78
CA MET A 80 -26.40 16.51 -10.56
C MET A 80 -27.65 15.77 -11.03
N GLN A 81 -27.48 14.80 -11.97
CA GLN A 81 -28.56 14.00 -12.53
C GLN A 81 -28.28 12.52 -12.34
N PHE A 82 -29.28 11.78 -11.89
CA PHE A 82 -29.18 10.34 -11.72
C PHE A 82 -29.22 9.63 -13.08
N VAL A 83 -28.13 8.95 -13.44
CA VAL A 83 -27.97 8.23 -14.71
C VAL A 83 -27.85 6.70 -14.55
N GLY A 84 -28.02 6.22 -13.32
CA GLY A 84 -27.90 4.77 -13.03
C GLY A 84 -26.52 4.21 -13.36
N PHE A 85 -26.43 3.16 -14.14
CA PHE A 85 -25.18 2.48 -14.50
C PHE A 85 -24.48 3.03 -15.76
N GLU A 86 -24.95 4.15 -16.33
CA GLU A 86 -24.40 4.67 -17.61
C GLU A 86 -22.89 5.00 -17.49
N ASN A 87 -22.44 5.59 -16.38
CA ASN A 87 -21.01 5.84 -16.14
C ASN A 87 -20.17 4.57 -16.21
N TYR A 88 -20.68 3.47 -15.67
CA TYR A 88 -19.99 2.17 -15.70
C TYR A 88 -19.97 1.58 -17.11
N ARG A 89 -21.06 1.72 -17.85
CA ARG A 89 -21.13 1.28 -19.24
C ARG A 89 -20.15 2.05 -20.11
N THR A 90 -20.16 3.37 -20.01
CA THR A 90 -19.20 4.23 -20.71
C THR A 90 -17.76 3.88 -20.37
N ALA A 91 -17.47 3.61 -19.09
CA ALA A 91 -16.13 3.18 -18.66
C ALA A 91 -15.70 1.84 -19.28
N ILE A 92 -16.64 0.87 -19.42
CA ILE A 92 -16.33 -0.43 -20.04
C ILE A 92 -16.11 -0.30 -21.55
N ASP A 93 -16.84 0.59 -22.21
CA ASP A 93 -16.74 0.82 -23.66
C ASP A 93 -15.54 1.72 -24.04
N ASP A 94 -14.88 2.34 -23.04
CA ASP A 94 -13.77 3.27 -23.25
C ASP A 94 -12.42 2.56 -23.48
N PRO A 95 -11.77 2.70 -24.63
CA PRO A 95 -10.45 2.14 -24.90
C PRO A 95 -9.35 2.64 -23.96
N TRP A 96 -9.43 3.88 -23.45
CA TRP A 96 -8.45 4.46 -22.54
C TRP A 96 -8.48 3.77 -21.18
N MET A 97 -9.65 3.38 -20.71
CA MET A 97 -9.81 2.60 -19.49
C MET A 97 -9.05 1.28 -19.57
N TRP A 98 -9.26 0.48 -20.61
CA TRP A 98 -8.59 -0.81 -20.78
C TRP A 98 -7.09 -0.67 -20.95
N LYS A 99 -6.67 0.35 -21.71
CA LYS A 99 -5.25 0.65 -21.87
C LYS A 99 -4.59 1.06 -20.57
N SER A 100 -5.24 1.89 -19.78
CA SER A 100 -4.74 2.33 -18.48
C SER A 100 -4.65 1.17 -17.48
N LEU A 101 -5.63 0.28 -17.44
CA LEU A 101 -5.59 -0.96 -16.64
C LEU A 101 -4.46 -1.89 -17.06
N TYR A 102 -4.28 -2.10 -18.39
CA TYR A 102 -3.16 -2.89 -18.91
C TYR A 102 -1.81 -2.30 -18.50
N ASN A 103 -1.63 -0.99 -18.69
CA ASN A 103 -0.39 -0.31 -18.29
C ASN A 103 -0.14 -0.43 -16.78
N THR A 104 -1.19 -0.27 -15.97
CA THR A 104 -1.11 -0.43 -14.51
C THR A 104 -0.69 -1.84 -14.13
N ALA A 105 -1.32 -2.87 -14.70
CA ALA A 105 -0.96 -4.27 -14.44
C ALA A 105 0.48 -4.58 -14.88
N TRP A 106 0.87 -4.10 -16.07
CA TRP A 106 2.22 -4.27 -16.59
C TRP A 106 3.27 -3.60 -15.67
N LEU A 107 3.05 -2.34 -15.30
CA LEU A 107 3.94 -1.61 -14.41
C LEU A 107 4.00 -2.27 -13.02
N ALA A 108 2.87 -2.71 -12.48
CA ALA A 108 2.82 -3.39 -11.19
C ALA A 108 3.66 -4.68 -11.17
N LEU A 109 3.58 -5.48 -12.23
CA LEU A 109 4.37 -6.72 -12.37
C LEU A 109 5.85 -6.42 -12.59
N VAL A 110 6.17 -5.60 -13.60
CA VAL A 110 7.55 -5.34 -14.04
C VAL A 110 8.33 -4.53 -13.00
N SER A 111 7.68 -3.71 -12.19
CA SER A 111 8.35 -3.07 -11.05
C SER A 111 8.28 -3.90 -9.76
N GLY A 112 7.17 -4.55 -9.48
CA GLY A 112 6.97 -5.28 -8.22
C GLY A 112 7.87 -6.52 -8.08
N VAL A 113 7.93 -7.36 -9.10
CA VAL A 113 8.74 -8.60 -9.05
C VAL A 113 10.23 -8.30 -8.79
N PRO A 114 10.91 -7.41 -9.55
CA PRO A 114 12.31 -7.09 -9.28
C PRO A 114 12.55 -6.47 -7.90
N GLN A 115 11.63 -5.67 -7.38
CA GLN A 115 11.75 -5.12 -6.01
C GLN A 115 11.99 -6.23 -4.98
N HIS A 116 11.20 -7.32 -5.04
CA HIS A 116 11.34 -8.44 -4.10
C HIS A 116 12.55 -9.31 -4.39
N LEU A 117 12.84 -9.57 -5.67
CA LEU A 117 14.03 -10.33 -6.08
C LEU A 117 15.34 -9.68 -5.64
N ILE A 118 15.38 -8.35 -5.59
CA ILE A 118 16.54 -7.58 -5.10
C ILE A 118 16.49 -7.46 -3.57
N ALA A 119 15.34 -7.12 -3.00
CA ALA A 119 15.22 -6.81 -1.58
C ALA A 119 15.49 -8.01 -0.67
N ILE A 120 15.03 -9.21 -1.03
CA ILE A 120 15.20 -10.41 -0.19
C ILE A 120 16.68 -10.79 -0.02
N PRO A 121 17.50 -10.97 -1.10
CA PRO A 121 18.92 -11.27 -0.94
C PRO A 121 19.69 -10.15 -0.25
N VAL A 122 19.40 -8.88 -0.57
CA VAL A 122 20.08 -7.73 0.05
C VAL A 122 19.77 -7.68 1.55
N ALA A 123 18.51 -7.85 1.96
CA ALA A 123 18.13 -7.91 3.36
C ALA A 123 18.82 -9.06 4.12
N TYR A 124 18.89 -10.24 3.51
CA TYR A 124 19.58 -11.40 4.07
C TYR A 124 21.07 -11.12 4.29
N LEU A 125 21.76 -10.53 3.31
CA LEU A 125 23.17 -10.14 3.41
C LEU A 125 23.37 -9.07 4.48
N LEU A 126 22.51 -8.05 4.56
CA LEU A 126 22.59 -6.99 5.57
C LEU A 126 22.46 -7.56 6.99
N VAL A 127 21.58 -8.53 7.21
CA VAL A 127 21.35 -9.11 8.54
C VAL A 127 22.47 -10.10 8.93
N ASN A 128 22.92 -10.95 8.01
CA ASN A 128 23.82 -12.07 8.33
C ASN A 128 25.31 -11.74 8.11
N ALA A 129 25.66 -10.90 7.12
CA ALA A 129 27.04 -10.59 6.79
C ALA A 129 27.54 -9.29 7.43
N ILE A 130 26.64 -8.30 7.67
CA ILE A 130 27.03 -6.97 8.16
C ILE A 130 26.63 -6.82 9.62
N ARG A 131 27.60 -6.41 10.46
CA ARG A 131 27.42 -6.29 11.91
C ARG A 131 27.47 -4.83 12.38
N GLY A 132 26.84 -4.57 13.53
CA GLY A 132 26.92 -3.30 14.26
C GLY A 132 26.29 -2.11 13.50
N GLY A 133 26.90 -0.92 13.68
CA GLY A 133 26.39 0.34 13.11
C GLY A 133 26.40 0.40 11.58
N LEU A 134 27.29 -0.34 10.92
CA LEU A 134 27.34 -0.39 9.46
C LEU A 134 26.04 -0.94 8.85
N ARG A 135 25.42 -1.95 9.47
CA ARG A 135 24.12 -2.46 9.01
C ARG A 135 23.06 -1.37 9.04
N GLN A 136 23.03 -0.57 10.10
CA GLN A 136 22.07 0.53 10.23
C GLN A 136 22.29 1.59 9.16
N ILE A 137 23.54 1.94 8.86
CA ILE A 137 23.89 2.90 7.80
C ILE A 137 23.43 2.39 6.44
N TYR A 138 23.77 1.16 6.07
CA TYR A 138 23.34 0.61 4.77
C TYR A 138 21.82 0.50 4.68
N THR A 139 21.14 0.03 5.74
CA THR A 139 19.67 -0.03 5.76
C THR A 139 19.05 1.36 5.58
N ALA A 140 19.58 2.37 6.28
CA ALA A 140 19.14 3.75 6.13
C ALA A 140 19.38 4.28 4.71
N THR A 141 20.55 4.02 4.12
CA THR A 141 20.90 4.44 2.75
C THR A 141 19.92 3.86 1.72
N PHE A 142 19.59 2.58 1.82
CA PHE A 142 18.59 1.97 0.93
C PHE A 142 17.17 2.54 1.17
N PHE A 143 16.86 2.99 2.38
CA PHE A 143 15.54 3.51 2.72
C PHE A 143 15.33 4.98 2.33
N VAL A 144 16.41 5.78 2.17
CA VAL A 144 16.35 7.21 1.82
C VAL A 144 15.48 7.49 0.57
N PRO A 145 15.58 6.73 -0.54
CA PRO A 145 14.71 6.98 -1.70
C PRO A 145 13.22 6.88 -1.38
N PHE A 146 12.83 5.95 -0.54
CA PHE A 146 11.43 5.74 -0.17
C PHE A 146 10.83 6.91 0.61
N ILE A 147 11.58 7.50 1.55
CA ILE A 147 11.11 8.64 2.36
C ILE A 147 11.17 9.99 1.63
N THR A 148 11.83 10.02 0.48
CA THR A 148 11.93 11.25 -0.34
C THR A 148 10.63 11.45 -1.12
N SER A 149 10.26 12.72 -1.35
CA SER A 149 9.08 13.07 -2.15
C SER A 149 9.12 12.39 -3.52
N THR A 150 8.03 11.70 -3.89
CA THR A 150 7.87 11.04 -5.19
C THR A 150 8.00 12.03 -6.34
N VAL A 151 7.38 13.19 -6.20
CA VAL A 151 7.44 14.26 -7.21
C VAL A 151 8.89 14.73 -7.40
N ALA A 152 9.63 14.98 -6.30
CA ALA A 152 11.01 15.42 -6.39
C ALA A 152 11.90 14.37 -7.08
N ILE A 153 11.78 13.10 -6.72
CA ILE A 153 12.50 12.00 -7.37
C ILE A 153 12.14 11.93 -8.86
N SER A 154 10.86 11.98 -9.18
CA SER A 154 10.41 11.89 -10.58
C SER A 154 10.93 13.06 -11.42
N LEU A 155 11.01 14.29 -10.88
CA LEU A 155 11.61 15.43 -11.55
C LEU A 155 13.12 15.26 -11.77
N ILE A 156 13.83 14.70 -10.80
CA ILE A 156 15.26 14.36 -10.98
C ILE A 156 15.43 13.35 -12.11
N PHE A 157 14.63 12.27 -12.11
CA PHE A 157 14.70 11.27 -13.17
C PHE A 157 14.23 11.81 -14.51
N TYR A 158 13.26 12.71 -14.54
CA TYR A 158 12.87 13.41 -15.77
C TYR A 158 14.06 14.12 -16.40
N THR A 159 14.89 14.80 -15.60
CA THR A 159 16.13 15.44 -16.08
C THR A 159 17.19 14.43 -16.50
N ILE A 160 17.36 13.33 -15.75
CA ILE A 160 18.30 12.24 -16.07
C ILE A 160 17.94 11.57 -17.39
N TYR A 161 16.65 11.38 -17.68
CA TYR A 161 16.11 10.77 -18.89
C TYR A 161 15.98 11.72 -20.09
N SER A 162 16.36 13.00 -19.95
CA SER A 162 16.31 13.95 -21.07
C SER A 162 17.13 13.44 -22.27
N GLY A 163 16.53 13.46 -23.47
CA GLY A 163 17.16 12.91 -24.67
C GLY A 163 18.47 13.61 -25.04
N ASN A 164 18.49 14.97 -25.01
CA ASN A 164 19.63 15.73 -25.49
C ASN A 164 20.66 16.05 -24.41
N THR A 165 20.20 16.33 -23.18
CA THR A 165 21.05 16.81 -22.08
C THR A 165 21.13 15.84 -20.90
N GLY A 166 20.39 14.73 -20.96
CA GLY A 166 20.27 13.78 -19.86
C GLY A 166 21.57 13.05 -19.55
N ILE A 167 21.90 12.98 -18.28
CA ILE A 167 23.11 12.32 -17.77
C ILE A 167 23.15 10.85 -18.21
N LEU A 168 22.01 10.16 -18.28
CA LEU A 168 21.95 8.76 -18.66
C LEU A 168 22.48 8.53 -20.08
N ASN A 169 22.08 9.34 -21.06
CA ASN A 169 22.57 9.26 -22.42
C ASN A 169 24.07 9.55 -22.51
N GLN A 170 24.56 10.54 -21.76
CA GLN A 170 25.98 10.87 -21.71
C GLN A 170 26.81 9.70 -21.12
N TRP A 171 26.35 9.12 -20.03
CA TRP A 171 27.00 7.96 -19.42
C TRP A 171 27.02 6.73 -20.33
N LEU A 172 25.92 6.45 -21.01
CA LEU A 172 25.85 5.34 -21.98
C LEU A 172 26.83 5.54 -23.13
N LEU A 173 26.97 6.76 -23.66
CA LEU A 173 27.95 7.09 -24.70
C LEU A 173 29.39 6.91 -24.21
N VAL A 174 29.69 7.25 -22.97
CA VAL A 174 31.04 7.06 -22.41
C VAL A 174 31.33 5.57 -22.23
N ILE A 175 30.40 4.82 -21.68
CA ILE A 175 30.57 3.38 -21.42
C ILE A 175 30.62 2.57 -22.72
N SER A 176 29.84 2.92 -23.75
CA SER A 176 29.86 2.22 -25.05
C SER A 176 31.21 2.25 -25.73
N LYS A 177 32.03 3.29 -25.48
CA LYS A 177 33.38 3.44 -26.01
C LYS A 177 34.45 2.59 -25.30
N TRP A 178 34.13 2.01 -24.14
CA TRP A 178 35.08 1.17 -23.43
C TRP A 178 35.20 -0.21 -24.11
N PRO A 179 36.42 -0.75 -24.33
CA PRO A 179 36.64 -1.98 -25.09
C PRO A 179 35.83 -3.18 -24.59
N VAL A 180 35.62 -3.27 -23.27
CA VAL A 180 34.86 -4.37 -22.63
C VAL A 180 33.36 -4.27 -22.95
N PHE A 181 32.81 -3.08 -23.08
CA PHE A 181 31.38 -2.84 -23.26
C PHE A 181 30.99 -2.54 -24.71
N SER A 182 31.95 -2.16 -25.56
CA SER A 182 31.69 -1.82 -26.98
C SER A 182 31.01 -2.94 -27.75
N PHE A 183 31.35 -4.22 -27.45
CA PHE A 183 30.68 -5.35 -28.05
C PHE A 183 29.17 -5.44 -27.73
N PHE A 184 28.78 -5.09 -26.51
CA PHE A 184 27.37 -5.16 -26.07
C PHE A 184 26.60 -3.87 -26.31
N LEU A 185 27.27 -2.73 -26.32
CA LEU A 185 26.67 -1.39 -26.36
C LEU A 185 27.04 -0.60 -27.63
N GLY A 186 27.66 -1.23 -28.65
CA GLY A 186 28.03 -0.55 -29.89
C GLY A 186 26.86 0.08 -30.64
N TRP A 187 25.66 -0.50 -30.53
CA TRP A 187 24.42 0.05 -31.08
C TRP A 187 23.99 1.38 -30.46
N VAL A 188 24.48 1.70 -29.27
CA VAL A 188 24.10 2.91 -28.52
C VAL A 188 24.45 4.19 -29.26
N GLU A 189 25.61 4.23 -29.95
CA GLU A 189 26.04 5.42 -30.72
C GLU A 189 25.08 5.72 -31.88
N GLU A 190 24.56 4.68 -32.54
CA GLU A 190 23.60 4.82 -33.65
C GLU A 190 22.19 5.20 -33.16
N ALA A 191 21.82 4.76 -31.93
CA ALA A 191 20.52 5.02 -31.33
C ALA A 191 20.41 6.39 -30.64
N MET A 192 21.52 7.12 -30.49
CA MET A 192 21.52 8.41 -29.77
C MET A 192 20.88 9.55 -30.59
N PRO A 193 20.17 10.45 -29.91
CA PRO A 193 19.79 10.45 -28.49
C PRO A 193 18.62 9.50 -28.19
N ILE A 194 18.81 8.60 -27.23
CA ILE A 194 17.72 7.71 -26.78
C ILE A 194 16.63 8.55 -26.09
N ARG A 195 15.41 8.43 -26.58
CA ARG A 195 14.24 9.20 -26.10
C ARG A 195 13.46 8.40 -25.07
N TRP A 196 13.98 8.29 -23.85
CA TRP A 196 13.46 7.46 -22.75
C TRP A 196 11.97 7.71 -22.44
N LEU A 197 11.57 8.98 -22.41
CA LEU A 197 10.21 9.40 -22.02
C LEU A 197 9.32 9.77 -23.21
N SER A 198 9.90 9.87 -24.42
CA SER A 198 9.19 10.23 -25.64
C SER A 198 9.06 9.07 -26.64
N SER A 199 9.32 7.83 -26.18
CA SER A 199 9.11 6.60 -26.94
C SER A 199 8.04 5.77 -26.27
N SER A 200 7.08 5.24 -27.05
CA SER A 200 6.02 4.34 -26.56
C SER A 200 6.57 3.09 -25.88
N ASP A 201 7.74 2.61 -26.34
CA ASP A 201 8.33 1.35 -25.87
C ASP A 201 9.21 1.54 -24.64
N LEU A 202 9.83 2.74 -24.49
CA LEU A 202 10.78 3.00 -23.42
C LEU A 202 10.16 3.68 -22.20
N ILE A 203 9.02 4.36 -22.36
CA ILE A 203 8.40 5.11 -21.25
C ILE A 203 8.00 4.20 -20.08
N LYS A 204 7.39 3.04 -20.34
CA LYS A 204 7.01 2.09 -19.27
C LYS A 204 8.23 1.49 -18.53
N PRO A 205 9.25 0.96 -19.23
CA PRO A 205 10.50 0.54 -18.57
C PRO A 205 11.18 1.66 -17.77
N SER A 206 11.16 2.89 -18.27
CA SER A 206 11.75 4.05 -17.57
C SER A 206 11.00 4.37 -16.27
N ILE A 207 9.67 4.35 -16.29
CA ILE A 207 8.83 4.50 -15.09
C ILE A 207 9.09 3.34 -14.12
N ALA A 208 9.08 2.08 -14.61
CA ALA A 208 9.31 0.90 -13.80
C ALA A 208 10.66 0.94 -13.07
N PHE A 209 11.72 1.41 -13.72
CA PHE A 209 13.03 1.56 -13.09
C PHE A 209 13.02 2.54 -11.91
N VAL A 210 12.37 3.69 -12.05
CA VAL A 210 12.23 4.67 -10.95
C VAL A 210 11.50 4.05 -9.77
N VAL A 211 10.42 3.33 -10.03
CA VAL A 211 9.62 2.65 -9.02
C VAL A 211 10.41 1.54 -8.33
N ILE A 212 11.15 0.71 -9.08
CA ILE A 212 12.03 -0.32 -8.52
C ILE A 212 13.06 0.33 -7.58
N TRP A 213 13.79 1.33 -8.07
CA TRP A 213 14.82 2.01 -7.30
C TRP A 213 14.27 2.63 -6.00
N LYS A 214 13.12 3.27 -6.07
CA LYS A 214 12.49 3.96 -4.94
C LYS A 214 11.98 2.99 -3.87
N TYR A 215 11.23 1.95 -4.27
CA TYR A 215 10.50 1.11 -3.32
C TYR A 215 11.25 -0.14 -2.86
N THR A 216 12.34 -0.54 -3.54
CA THR A 216 13.17 -1.68 -3.11
C THR A 216 13.70 -1.51 -1.69
N GLY A 217 14.09 -0.27 -1.30
CA GLY A 217 14.59 0.02 0.04
C GLY A 217 13.57 -0.21 1.14
N PHE A 218 12.31 0.12 0.91
CA PHE A 218 11.21 -0.17 1.83
C PHE A 218 11.05 -1.69 2.05
N ASN A 219 11.08 -2.46 0.97
CA ASN A 219 11.01 -3.93 1.05
C ASN A 219 12.23 -4.52 1.76
N ILE A 220 13.45 -3.96 1.58
CA ILE A 220 14.65 -4.36 2.31
C ILE A 220 14.45 -4.20 3.83
N VAL A 221 13.82 -3.12 4.29
CA VAL A 221 13.54 -2.92 5.72
C VAL A 221 12.59 -3.98 6.26
N ILE A 222 11.48 -4.25 5.54
CA ILE A 222 10.51 -5.28 5.97
C ILE A 222 11.17 -6.66 6.03
N TYR A 223 11.92 -7.05 5.00
CA TYR A 223 12.60 -8.34 4.99
C TYR A 223 13.72 -8.42 6.03
N SER A 224 14.45 -7.33 6.27
CA SER A 224 15.45 -7.28 7.34
C SER A 224 14.82 -7.51 8.72
N ALA A 225 13.67 -6.92 8.99
CA ALA A 225 12.90 -7.17 10.21
C ALA A 225 12.51 -8.66 10.30
N GLY A 226 12.05 -9.26 9.21
CA GLY A 226 11.75 -10.69 9.14
C GLY A 226 12.98 -11.57 9.44
N PHE A 227 14.10 -11.33 8.79
CA PHE A 227 15.33 -12.11 9.02
C PHE A 227 15.87 -11.97 10.45
N LEU A 228 15.63 -10.84 11.12
CA LEU A 228 16.02 -10.65 12.52
C LEU A 228 15.20 -11.50 13.51
N THR A 229 14.05 -12.01 13.12
CA THR A 229 13.23 -12.91 13.95
C THR A 229 13.69 -14.37 13.88
N VAL A 230 14.51 -14.73 12.90
CA VAL A 230 15.01 -16.10 12.73
C VAL A 230 16.09 -16.36 13.78
N SER A 231 15.91 -17.42 14.60
CA SER A 231 16.83 -17.73 15.65
C SER A 231 18.19 -18.21 15.12
N LYS A 232 19.26 -17.87 15.83
CA LYS A 232 20.63 -18.29 15.46
C LYS A 232 20.82 -19.78 15.59
N GLU A 233 20.14 -20.41 16.52
CA GLU A 233 20.19 -21.86 16.76
C GLU A 233 19.81 -22.66 15.51
N LEU A 234 18.86 -22.19 14.71
CA LEU A 234 18.48 -22.83 13.44
C LEU A 234 19.63 -22.81 12.43
N PHE A 235 20.34 -21.69 12.33
CA PHE A 235 21.51 -21.59 11.45
C PHE A 235 22.69 -22.43 11.94
N ASP A 236 22.88 -22.50 13.27
CA ASP A 236 23.96 -23.30 13.85
C ASP A 236 23.66 -24.81 13.73
N ALA A 237 22.41 -25.24 13.94
CA ALA A 237 21.98 -26.61 13.66
C ALA A 237 22.20 -26.96 12.16
N GLY A 238 21.79 -26.09 11.24
CA GLY A 238 22.04 -26.28 9.81
C GLY A 238 23.52 -26.43 9.47
N LYS A 239 24.43 -25.71 10.15
CA LYS A 239 25.88 -25.89 9.95
C LYS A 239 26.38 -27.25 10.45
N VAL A 240 25.86 -27.73 11.60
CA VAL A 240 26.17 -29.06 12.09
C VAL A 240 25.72 -30.15 11.14
N ASP A 241 24.55 -29.95 10.49
CA ASP A 241 24.01 -30.83 9.43
C ASP A 241 24.74 -30.68 8.08
N GLY A 242 25.77 -29.82 7.98
CA GLY A 242 26.56 -29.61 6.78
C GLY A 242 25.98 -28.66 5.75
N CYS A 243 24.95 -27.86 6.10
CA CYS A 243 24.36 -26.87 5.19
C CYS A 243 25.34 -25.71 4.92
N ASN A 244 25.58 -25.43 3.64
CA ASN A 244 26.31 -24.24 3.22
C ASN A 244 25.40 -22.99 3.31
N ALA A 245 25.97 -21.78 3.10
CA ALA A 245 25.25 -20.51 3.24
C ALA A 245 24.06 -20.39 2.26
N TRP A 246 24.19 -20.93 1.06
CA TRP A 246 23.13 -20.95 0.04
C TRP A 246 21.95 -21.85 0.47
N GLN A 247 22.26 -23.04 0.99
CA GLN A 247 21.27 -23.97 1.53
C GLN A 247 20.56 -23.38 2.75
N GLN A 248 21.30 -22.73 3.67
CA GLN A 248 20.71 -22.01 4.80
C GLN A 248 19.76 -20.90 4.36
N PHE A 249 20.10 -20.14 3.32
CA PHE A 249 19.20 -19.12 2.76
C PHE A 249 17.89 -19.72 2.25
N TRP A 250 17.96 -20.75 1.41
CA TRP A 250 16.77 -21.29 0.73
C TRP A 250 15.91 -22.17 1.64
N HIS A 251 16.53 -22.96 2.56
CA HIS A 251 15.82 -23.96 3.35
C HIS A 251 15.50 -23.51 4.78
N ILE A 252 16.23 -22.52 5.32
CA ILE A 252 16.00 -22.03 6.67
C ILE A 252 15.44 -20.60 6.62
N ALA A 253 16.22 -19.65 6.07
CA ALA A 253 15.91 -18.23 6.18
C ALA A 253 14.65 -17.84 5.41
N LEU A 254 14.57 -18.19 4.13
CA LEU A 254 13.47 -17.81 3.26
C LEU A 254 12.11 -18.41 3.69
N PRO A 255 12.00 -19.68 4.08
CA PRO A 255 10.75 -20.20 4.64
C PRO A 255 10.29 -19.51 5.92
N MET A 256 11.20 -19.15 6.80
CA MET A 256 10.88 -18.50 8.08
C MET A 256 10.33 -17.08 7.92
N ILE A 257 10.72 -16.37 6.87
CA ILE A 257 10.22 -15.00 6.60
C ILE A 257 8.95 -14.96 5.73
N ARG A 258 8.32 -16.09 5.42
CA ARG A 258 7.10 -16.13 4.61
C ARG A 258 6.01 -15.15 5.04
N PRO A 259 5.71 -14.96 6.36
CA PRO A 259 4.73 -13.97 6.79
C PRO A 259 5.12 -12.54 6.41
N PHE A 260 6.39 -12.19 6.51
CA PHE A 260 6.91 -10.88 6.11
C PHE A 260 6.88 -10.71 4.59
N ALA A 261 7.19 -11.78 3.84
CA ALA A 261 7.10 -11.78 2.39
C ALA A 261 5.64 -11.60 1.92
N PHE A 262 4.71 -12.32 2.52
CA PHE A 262 3.29 -12.17 2.24
C PHE A 262 2.82 -10.72 2.47
N PHE A 263 3.20 -10.12 3.59
CA PHE A 263 2.87 -8.74 3.93
C PHE A 263 3.50 -7.73 2.94
N ALA A 264 4.81 -7.85 2.67
CA ALA A 264 5.52 -6.96 1.75
C ALA A 264 4.96 -7.04 0.33
N ILE A 265 4.70 -8.25 -0.19
CA ILE A 265 4.11 -8.45 -1.52
C ILE A 265 2.70 -7.86 -1.58
N THR A 266 1.88 -8.05 -0.53
CA THR A 266 0.54 -7.44 -0.47
C THR A 266 0.60 -5.92 -0.58
N LEU A 267 1.48 -5.27 0.20
CA LEU A 267 1.66 -3.81 0.13
C LEU A 267 2.16 -3.36 -1.24
N THR A 268 3.08 -4.11 -1.85
CA THR A 268 3.61 -3.80 -3.19
C THR A 268 2.52 -3.93 -4.26
N ILE A 269 1.69 -4.96 -4.21
CA ILE A 269 0.55 -5.14 -5.13
C ILE A 269 -0.39 -3.92 -5.04
N ILE A 270 -0.83 -3.59 -3.83
CA ILE A 270 -1.77 -2.48 -3.63
C ILE A 270 -1.14 -1.15 -4.07
N GLY A 271 0.11 -0.87 -3.65
CA GLY A 271 0.79 0.38 -3.99
C GLY A 271 1.06 0.54 -5.48
N ASN A 272 1.57 -0.49 -6.14
CA ASN A 272 1.89 -0.42 -7.57
C ASN A 272 0.63 -0.34 -8.45
N LEU A 273 -0.49 -0.93 -8.03
CA LEU A 273 -1.76 -0.81 -8.77
C LEU A 273 -2.43 0.56 -8.59
N GLN A 274 -2.01 1.35 -7.61
CA GLN A 274 -2.48 2.72 -7.37
C GLN A 274 -1.50 3.80 -7.86
N MET A 275 -0.48 3.43 -8.62
CA MET A 275 0.57 4.33 -9.09
C MET A 275 0.00 5.49 -9.91
N PHE A 276 0.33 6.72 -9.47
CA PHE A 276 -0.10 7.96 -10.10
C PHE A 276 1.05 8.96 -10.31
N GLU A 277 1.78 9.30 -9.24
CA GLU A 277 2.71 10.42 -9.23
C GLU A 277 3.89 10.23 -10.21
N GLU A 278 4.51 9.03 -10.24
CA GLU A 278 5.63 8.75 -11.11
C GLU A 278 5.25 8.85 -12.59
N PRO A 279 4.17 8.18 -13.09
CA PRO A 279 3.72 8.34 -14.47
C PRO A 279 3.33 9.78 -14.81
N PHE A 280 2.62 10.48 -13.93
CA PHE A 280 2.17 11.84 -14.14
C PHE A 280 3.34 12.80 -14.35
N VAL A 281 4.33 12.79 -13.44
CA VAL A 281 5.47 13.69 -13.50
C VAL A 281 6.41 13.34 -14.66
N LEU A 282 6.71 12.05 -14.87
CA LEU A 282 7.61 11.61 -15.93
C LEU A 282 7.06 11.84 -17.34
N THR A 283 5.73 11.93 -17.48
CA THR A 283 5.09 12.30 -18.76
C THR A 283 4.71 13.77 -18.85
N SER A 284 5.14 14.59 -17.86
CA SER A 284 4.85 16.03 -17.78
C SER A 284 3.36 16.36 -17.85
N GLY A 285 2.49 15.52 -17.27
CA GLY A 285 1.04 15.72 -17.31
C GLY A 285 0.40 15.48 -18.70
N ASN A 286 1.15 14.99 -19.69
CA ASN A 286 0.66 14.81 -21.05
C ASN A 286 -0.03 13.44 -21.24
N SER A 287 -1.15 13.23 -20.58
CA SER A 287 -2.04 12.04 -20.72
C SER A 287 -1.30 10.69 -20.83
N GLY A 288 -0.20 10.53 -20.08
CA GLY A 288 0.63 9.33 -20.10
C GLY A 288 1.64 9.26 -21.26
N GLY A 289 1.94 10.37 -21.94
CA GLY A 289 2.94 10.47 -22.99
C GLY A 289 2.53 9.84 -24.31
N VAL A 290 3.52 9.50 -25.15
CA VAL A 290 3.29 9.01 -26.52
C VAL A 290 2.39 7.77 -26.52
N GLY A 291 1.26 7.88 -27.23
CA GLY A 291 0.28 6.82 -27.35
C GLY A 291 -0.29 6.37 -26.00
N GLN A 292 -0.37 7.21 -24.99
CA GLN A 292 -0.83 6.90 -23.63
C GLN A 292 -0.08 5.70 -22.99
N SER A 293 1.16 5.43 -23.40
CA SER A 293 1.88 4.24 -22.95
C SER A 293 2.26 4.30 -21.46
N GLY A 294 2.39 5.49 -20.85
CA GLY A 294 2.58 5.69 -19.42
C GLY A 294 1.29 5.97 -18.65
N LEU A 295 0.12 5.93 -19.29
CA LEU A 295 -1.16 6.21 -18.64
C LEU A 295 -1.55 5.05 -17.72
N THR A 296 -1.56 5.27 -16.41
CA THR A 296 -2.09 4.32 -15.42
C THR A 296 -3.57 4.59 -15.13
N ALA A 297 -4.26 3.62 -14.52
CA ALA A 297 -5.67 3.76 -14.17
C ALA A 297 -5.92 4.92 -13.18
N SER A 298 -5.04 5.09 -12.18
CA SER A 298 -5.12 6.24 -11.26
C SER A 298 -4.87 7.57 -11.96
N TYR A 299 -3.98 7.58 -12.96
CA TYR A 299 -3.74 8.77 -13.77
C TYR A 299 -4.93 9.07 -14.67
N TYR A 300 -5.52 8.06 -15.31
CA TYR A 300 -6.71 8.24 -16.13
C TYR A 300 -7.90 8.75 -15.30
N LEU A 301 -8.11 8.20 -14.11
CA LEU A 301 -9.11 8.71 -13.17
C LEU A 301 -8.91 10.20 -12.85
N TYR A 302 -7.67 10.63 -12.66
CA TYR A 302 -7.33 12.04 -12.42
C TYR A 302 -7.71 12.92 -13.63
N LEU A 303 -7.41 12.49 -14.86
CA LEU A 303 -7.78 13.23 -16.08
C LEU A 303 -9.30 13.42 -16.17
N VAL A 304 -10.06 12.34 -16.00
CA VAL A 304 -11.53 12.38 -16.09
C VAL A 304 -12.13 13.26 -15.00
N GLY A 305 -11.64 13.12 -13.76
CA GLY A 305 -12.22 13.86 -12.63
C GLY A 305 -11.79 15.32 -12.55
N TRP A 306 -10.48 15.60 -12.74
CA TRP A 306 -9.95 16.93 -12.46
C TRP A 306 -9.67 17.77 -13.69
N GLU A 307 -9.32 17.18 -14.82
CA GLU A 307 -9.09 17.92 -16.05
C GLU A 307 -10.37 18.04 -16.91
N TRP A 308 -11.14 16.95 -17.02
CA TRP A 308 -12.39 16.96 -17.80
C TRP A 308 -13.62 17.31 -16.95
N LEU A 309 -13.48 17.32 -15.62
CA LEU A 309 -14.53 17.69 -14.67
C LEU A 309 -15.77 16.77 -14.71
N GLU A 310 -15.60 15.53 -15.14
CA GLU A 310 -16.62 14.49 -15.17
C GLU A 310 -16.60 13.67 -13.88
N MET A 311 -17.04 14.26 -12.77
CA MET A 311 -16.90 13.67 -11.44
C MET A 311 -17.66 12.36 -11.26
N GLY A 312 -18.81 12.20 -11.92
CA GLY A 312 -19.60 10.97 -11.90
C GLY A 312 -18.86 9.80 -12.57
N ALA A 313 -18.32 10.05 -13.77
CA ALA A 313 -17.51 9.08 -14.50
C ALA A 313 -16.23 8.72 -13.74
N ALA A 314 -15.52 9.72 -13.19
CA ALA A 314 -14.33 9.49 -12.35
C ALA A 314 -14.65 8.65 -11.12
N ALA A 315 -15.78 8.88 -10.46
CA ALA A 315 -16.22 8.06 -9.33
C ALA A 315 -16.50 6.61 -9.77
N ALA A 316 -17.15 6.38 -10.90
CA ALA A 316 -17.36 5.03 -11.44
C ALA A 316 -16.03 4.34 -11.76
N LEU A 317 -15.09 5.02 -12.43
CA LEU A 317 -13.74 4.53 -12.70
C LEU A 317 -12.99 4.15 -11.42
N SER A 318 -13.12 4.95 -10.33
CA SER A 318 -12.49 4.65 -9.05
C SER A 318 -13.01 3.35 -8.44
N TRP A 319 -14.31 3.08 -8.55
CA TRP A 319 -14.90 1.82 -8.08
C TRP A 319 -14.50 0.62 -8.94
N VAL A 320 -14.35 0.80 -10.26
CA VAL A 320 -13.81 -0.26 -11.15
C VAL A 320 -12.36 -0.58 -10.77
N LEU A 321 -11.52 0.46 -10.56
CA LEU A 321 -10.14 0.27 -10.11
C LEU A 321 -10.08 -0.40 -8.74
N PHE A 322 -10.92 0.00 -7.80
CA PHE A 322 -11.04 -0.64 -6.49
C PHE A 322 -11.35 -2.13 -6.61
N LEU A 323 -12.35 -2.50 -7.42
CA LEU A 323 -12.70 -3.90 -7.65
C LEU A 323 -11.55 -4.68 -8.30
N PHE A 324 -10.85 -4.07 -9.26
CA PHE A 324 -9.67 -4.69 -9.88
C PHE A 324 -8.58 -4.98 -8.84
N ILE A 325 -8.23 -4.01 -8.01
CA ILE A 325 -7.24 -4.18 -6.94
C ILE A 325 -7.70 -5.23 -5.92
N ALA A 326 -8.98 -5.18 -5.53
CA ALA A 326 -9.56 -6.14 -4.59
C ALA A 326 -9.50 -7.58 -5.12
N ILE A 327 -9.80 -7.80 -6.41
CA ILE A 327 -9.71 -9.11 -7.06
C ILE A 327 -8.26 -9.60 -7.07
N VAL A 328 -7.31 -8.78 -7.52
CA VAL A 328 -5.88 -9.15 -7.57
C VAL A 328 -5.36 -9.48 -6.17
N THR A 329 -5.73 -8.67 -5.18
CA THR A 329 -5.35 -8.89 -3.78
C THR A 329 -6.00 -10.15 -3.22
N ALA A 330 -7.29 -10.40 -3.50
CA ALA A 330 -7.98 -11.62 -3.07
C ALA A 330 -7.36 -12.88 -3.68
N VAL A 331 -6.98 -12.84 -4.96
CA VAL A 331 -6.24 -13.92 -5.63
C VAL A 331 -4.90 -14.18 -4.93
N HIS A 332 -4.14 -13.13 -4.62
CA HIS A 332 -2.90 -13.27 -3.85
C HIS A 332 -3.14 -13.93 -2.48
N PHE A 333 -4.17 -13.50 -1.75
CA PHE A 333 -4.54 -14.10 -0.46
C PHE A 333 -4.98 -15.56 -0.58
N TYR A 334 -5.73 -15.90 -1.62
CA TYR A 334 -6.17 -17.27 -1.85
C TYR A 334 -5.00 -18.24 -2.04
N PHE A 335 -4.00 -17.85 -2.85
CA PHE A 335 -2.86 -18.72 -3.13
C PHE A 335 -1.78 -18.71 -2.04
N ASN A 336 -1.56 -17.60 -1.38
CA ASN A 336 -0.45 -17.41 -0.45
C ASN A 336 -0.88 -17.24 1.02
N GLY A 337 -2.16 -16.98 1.29
CA GLY A 337 -2.64 -16.62 2.62
C GLY A 337 -2.43 -17.73 3.66
N LYS A 338 -2.76 -18.98 3.34
CA LYS A 338 -2.57 -20.11 4.26
C LYS A 338 -1.10 -20.30 4.66
N LYS A 339 -0.19 -20.26 3.68
CA LYS A 339 1.27 -20.40 3.89
C LYS A 339 1.90 -19.13 4.48
N GLY A 340 1.36 -17.97 4.13
CA GLY A 340 1.87 -16.66 4.57
C GLY A 340 1.48 -16.29 6.00
N MET A 341 0.34 -16.76 6.50
CA MET A 341 -0.15 -16.49 7.87
C MET A 341 0.32 -17.51 8.93
N GLY A 342 1.25 -18.39 8.59
CA GLY A 342 1.85 -19.34 9.55
C GLY A 342 0.97 -20.54 9.89
N GLY A 343 0.04 -20.91 9.03
CA GLY A 343 -0.93 -22.01 9.28
C GLY A 343 -0.36 -23.44 9.20
N ASP A 344 0.94 -23.61 8.88
CA ASP A 344 1.58 -24.92 8.72
C ASP A 344 3.02 -24.93 9.35
N LEU A 345 3.20 -24.34 10.55
CA LEU A 345 4.42 -24.47 11.36
C LEU A 345 4.20 -25.45 12.49
#